data_be16eb559d116758ff8073ae6ecc5c11
#
_entry.id   be16eb559d116758ff8073ae6ecc5c11
#
_cell.length_a   1.000
_cell.length_b   1.000
_cell.length_c   1.000
_cell.angle_alpha   90.00
_cell.angle_beta   90.00
_cell.angle_gamma   90.00
#
_symmetry.space_group_name_H-M   'P 1'
#
loop_
_entity.id
_entity.type
_entity.pdbx_description
1 polymer ?
#
loop_
_entity_poly.entity_id
_entity_poly.type
_entity_poly.pdbx_seq_one_letter_code
_entity_poly.pdbx_strand_id
1 'polypeptide(L)'
;MESMTPKMSGEALDLIGQMLAYRCPRYDQLPAITLYSDQVTDALNYYLSPLWPGAEHTVTAAMINNYVKQKVIAPPVKKRYDREQLARLYCICLLKHVFTISEIRDLMTIQTKTYPFEKAYDYFCVELEKALQATFSTRDFSAPSSASRVTPESELVRSSALSVAHRLFTEKFLQLYGLED
;
A
#
# COMPACT_ATOMS: atom_id res chain seq x y z
N MET A 1 17.53 30.38 20.78
CA MET A 1 17.69 28.96 20.39
C MET A 1 17.29 28.85 18.94
N GLU A 2 18.25 28.93 18.03
CA GLU A 2 18.00 28.71 16.60
C GLU A 2 17.57 27.28 16.42
N SER A 3 16.41 27.10 15.80
CA SER A 3 15.91 25.81 15.35
C SER A 3 16.87 25.26 14.30
N MET A 4 17.76 24.40 14.70
CA MET A 4 18.56 23.58 13.79
C MET A 4 17.64 22.54 13.14
N THR A 5 16.84 22.97 12.16
CA THR A 5 16.26 22.03 11.22
C THR A 5 17.43 21.56 10.32
N PRO A 6 17.79 20.28 10.33
CA PRO A 6 18.85 19.79 9.43
C PRO A 6 18.47 20.14 8.01
N LYS A 7 19.40 20.77 7.28
CA LYS A 7 19.19 21.08 5.85
C LYS A 7 19.09 19.74 5.12
N MET A 8 17.89 19.41 4.68
CA MET A 8 17.63 18.14 3.98
C MET A 8 18.45 18.10 2.69
N SER A 9 19.04 16.96 2.36
CA SER A 9 19.75 16.74 1.11
C SER A 9 18.80 16.84 -0.09
N GLY A 10 19.32 17.13 -1.29
CA GLY A 10 18.52 17.11 -2.52
C GLY A 10 17.82 15.77 -2.73
N GLU A 11 18.52 14.67 -2.46
CA GLU A 11 17.97 13.31 -2.54
C GLU A 11 16.78 13.08 -1.59
N ALA A 12 16.84 13.63 -0.37
CA ALA A 12 15.73 13.55 0.56
C ALA A 12 14.50 14.34 0.08
N LEU A 13 14.71 15.49 -0.56
CA LEU A 13 13.64 16.30 -1.14
C LEU A 13 12.99 15.59 -2.34
N ASP A 14 13.80 15.00 -3.21
CA ASP A 14 13.32 14.23 -4.37
C ASP A 14 12.50 13.01 -3.92
N LEU A 15 12.98 12.29 -2.92
CA LEU A 15 12.27 11.16 -2.32
C LEU A 15 10.92 11.58 -1.76
N ILE A 16 10.87 12.65 -0.99
CA ILE A 16 9.63 13.20 -0.45
C ILE A 16 8.68 13.57 -1.60
N GLY A 17 9.19 14.24 -2.62
CA GLY A 17 8.41 14.57 -3.82
C GLY A 17 7.78 13.35 -4.47
N GLN A 18 8.52 12.24 -4.61
CA GLN A 18 8.01 10.98 -5.14
C GLN A 18 6.89 10.40 -4.28
N MET A 19 7.06 10.37 -2.95
CA MET A 19 6.04 9.85 -2.04
C MET A 19 4.77 10.70 -2.05
N LEU A 20 4.89 12.02 -2.13
CA LEU A 20 3.75 12.95 -2.21
C LEU A 20 3.03 12.91 -3.56
N ALA A 21 3.75 12.59 -4.64
CA ALA A 21 3.19 12.43 -5.98
C ALA A 21 2.49 11.08 -6.18
N TYR A 22 2.73 10.10 -5.31
CA TYR A 22 2.16 8.76 -5.46
C TYR A 22 0.64 8.78 -5.44
N ARG A 23 0.04 8.04 -6.38
CA ARG A 23 -1.42 7.82 -6.44
C ARG A 23 -1.70 6.35 -6.61
N CYS A 24 -2.56 5.83 -5.73
CA CYS A 24 -3.06 4.47 -5.85
C CYS A 24 -3.97 4.34 -7.07
N PRO A 25 -3.90 3.25 -7.85
CA PRO A 25 -4.89 3.01 -8.88
C PRO A 25 -6.26 2.83 -8.23
N ARG A 26 -7.29 3.55 -8.67
CA ARG A 26 -8.68 3.34 -8.20
C ARG A 26 -9.23 2.06 -8.80
N TYR A 27 -10.26 1.51 -8.20
CA TYR A 27 -10.81 0.22 -8.62
C TYR A 27 -11.24 0.23 -10.09
N ASP A 28 -11.88 1.28 -10.54
CA ASP A 28 -12.32 1.44 -11.94
C ASP A 28 -11.17 1.66 -12.94
N GLN A 29 -10.01 2.11 -12.46
CA GLN A 29 -8.78 2.27 -13.26
C GLN A 29 -8.01 0.96 -13.45
N LEU A 30 -8.30 -0.05 -12.63
CA LEU A 30 -7.70 -1.38 -12.80
C LEU A 30 -8.26 -2.07 -14.05
N PRO A 31 -7.49 -2.94 -14.73
CA PRO A 31 -7.93 -3.66 -15.91
C PRO A 31 -9.29 -4.35 -15.70
N ALA A 32 -10.25 -4.10 -16.61
CA ALA A 32 -11.57 -4.73 -16.58
C ALA A 32 -11.54 -6.18 -17.10
N ILE A 33 -10.50 -6.52 -17.87
CA ILE A 33 -10.27 -7.86 -18.42
C ILE A 33 -9.57 -8.75 -17.39
N THR A 34 -9.75 -10.05 -17.52
CA THR A 34 -9.00 -11.01 -16.71
C THR A 34 -7.55 -11.15 -17.19
N LEU A 35 -6.61 -11.26 -16.26
CA LEU A 35 -5.18 -11.28 -16.50
C LEU A 35 -4.57 -12.65 -16.19
N TYR A 36 -3.54 -13.05 -16.94
CA TYR A 36 -2.67 -14.15 -16.55
C TYR A 36 -1.71 -13.73 -15.42
N SER A 37 -1.09 -14.71 -14.77
CA SER A 37 -0.22 -14.48 -13.60
C SER A 37 0.95 -13.54 -13.89
N ASP A 38 1.57 -13.62 -15.06
CA ASP A 38 2.63 -12.73 -15.52
C ASP A 38 2.13 -11.29 -15.69
N GLN A 39 0.97 -11.10 -16.31
CA GLN A 39 0.33 -9.79 -16.44
C GLN A 39 -0.06 -9.19 -15.09
N VAL A 40 -0.48 -10.02 -14.12
CA VAL A 40 -0.76 -9.58 -12.75
C VAL A 40 0.53 -9.10 -12.07
N THR A 41 1.62 -9.86 -12.18
CA THR A 41 2.91 -9.45 -11.61
C THR A 41 3.41 -8.16 -12.23
N ASP A 42 3.31 -8.01 -13.54
CA ASP A 42 3.71 -6.78 -14.25
C ASP A 42 2.89 -5.58 -13.79
N ALA A 43 1.57 -5.72 -13.69
CA ALA A 43 0.69 -4.65 -13.20
C ALA A 43 1.01 -4.25 -11.76
N LEU A 44 1.19 -5.22 -10.85
CA LEU A 44 1.53 -4.95 -9.45
C LEU A 44 2.89 -4.26 -9.34
N ASN A 45 3.89 -4.73 -10.07
CA ASN A 45 5.21 -4.10 -10.08
C ASN A 45 5.17 -2.68 -10.63
N TYR A 46 4.38 -2.43 -11.67
CA TYR A 46 4.17 -1.09 -12.20
C TYR A 46 3.55 -0.15 -11.15
N TYR A 47 2.49 -0.59 -10.45
CA TYR A 47 1.81 0.25 -9.44
C TYR A 47 2.64 0.48 -8.19
N LEU A 48 3.48 -0.47 -7.78
CA LEU A 48 4.22 -0.43 -6.53
C LEU A 48 5.64 0.14 -6.66
N SER A 49 6.22 0.13 -7.87
CA SER A 49 7.59 0.59 -8.10
C SER A 49 7.89 2.02 -7.62
N PRO A 50 6.95 2.99 -7.65
CA PRO A 50 7.23 4.32 -7.11
C PRO A 50 7.44 4.32 -5.58
N LEU A 51 6.81 3.38 -4.86
CA LEU A 51 6.99 3.25 -3.41
C LEU A 51 8.26 2.45 -3.07
N TRP A 52 8.52 1.39 -3.81
CA TRP A 52 9.65 0.48 -3.60
C TRP A 52 10.39 0.21 -4.91
N PRO A 53 11.25 1.12 -5.34
CA PRO A 53 12.10 0.86 -6.51
C PRO A 53 13.14 -0.21 -6.15
N GLY A 54 13.40 -1.10 -7.12
CA GLY A 54 14.42 -2.12 -6.99
C GLY A 54 13.91 -3.55 -6.99
N ALA A 55 14.78 -4.48 -7.36
CA ALA A 55 14.44 -5.89 -7.56
C ALA A 55 14.03 -6.63 -6.27
N GLU A 56 14.51 -6.20 -5.12
CA GLU A 56 14.23 -6.80 -3.81
C GLU A 56 12.75 -6.70 -3.39
N HIS A 57 12.04 -5.73 -3.92
CA HIS A 57 10.62 -5.52 -3.66
C HIS A 57 9.71 -6.03 -4.78
N THR A 58 10.27 -6.68 -5.78
CA THR A 58 9.54 -7.19 -6.94
C THR A 58 8.53 -8.26 -6.54
N VAL A 59 7.29 -8.09 -6.96
CA VAL A 59 6.24 -9.11 -6.82
C VAL A 59 6.49 -10.22 -7.84
N THR A 60 6.43 -11.46 -7.40
CA THR A 60 6.64 -12.64 -8.23
C THR A 60 5.41 -13.54 -8.27
N ALA A 61 5.30 -14.37 -9.30
CA ALA A 61 4.24 -15.38 -9.41
C ALA A 61 4.26 -16.37 -8.22
N ALA A 62 5.45 -16.68 -7.69
CA ALA A 62 5.58 -17.54 -6.51
C ALA A 62 4.93 -16.92 -5.26
N MET A 63 5.05 -15.60 -5.08
CA MET A 63 4.39 -14.87 -3.99
C MET A 63 2.87 -14.92 -4.15
N ILE A 64 2.35 -14.67 -5.35
CA ILE A 64 0.91 -14.75 -5.64
C ILE A 64 0.38 -16.15 -5.34
N ASN A 65 1.06 -17.19 -5.81
CA ASN A 65 0.70 -18.58 -5.54
C ASN A 65 0.69 -18.91 -4.04
N ASN A 66 1.62 -18.33 -3.28
CA ASN A 66 1.65 -18.48 -1.83
C ASN A 66 0.42 -17.83 -1.15
N TYR A 67 -0.01 -16.65 -1.60
CA TYR A 67 -1.23 -16.00 -1.09
C TYR A 67 -2.49 -16.81 -1.39
N VAL A 68 -2.57 -17.44 -2.57
CA VAL A 68 -3.65 -18.38 -2.92
C VAL A 68 -3.62 -19.61 -2.00
N LYS A 69 -2.46 -20.22 -1.76
CA LYS A 69 -2.30 -21.37 -0.86
C LYS A 69 -2.70 -21.04 0.58
N GLN A 70 -2.38 -19.85 1.04
CA GLN A 70 -2.76 -19.36 2.37
C GLN A 70 -4.22 -18.87 2.46
N LYS A 71 -4.99 -18.99 1.38
CA LYS A 71 -6.41 -18.61 1.29
C LYS A 71 -6.68 -17.12 1.62
N VAL A 72 -5.72 -16.25 1.36
CA VAL A 72 -5.90 -14.78 1.47
C VAL A 72 -6.59 -14.23 0.23
N ILE A 73 -6.40 -14.90 -0.91
CA ILE A 73 -7.04 -14.62 -2.18
C ILE A 73 -7.60 -15.92 -2.76
N ALA A 74 -8.74 -15.81 -3.44
CA ALA A 74 -9.33 -16.93 -4.16
C ALA A 74 -8.41 -17.39 -5.30
N PRO A 75 -8.42 -18.69 -5.66
CA PRO A 75 -7.65 -19.18 -6.79
C PRO A 75 -8.14 -18.57 -8.11
N PRO A 76 -7.26 -18.44 -9.10
CA PRO A 76 -7.64 -17.94 -10.42
C PRO A 76 -8.60 -18.89 -11.14
N VAL A 77 -9.53 -18.33 -11.91
CA VAL A 77 -10.46 -19.10 -12.74
C VAL A 77 -9.82 -19.31 -14.12
N LYS A 78 -9.65 -20.56 -14.53
CA LYS A 78 -8.97 -20.91 -15.81
C LYS A 78 -7.60 -20.21 -15.96
N LYS A 79 -6.83 -20.17 -14.86
CA LYS A 79 -5.50 -19.51 -14.76
C LYS A 79 -5.53 -18.00 -14.94
N ARG A 80 -6.69 -17.37 -14.82
CA ARG A 80 -6.86 -15.91 -14.95
C ARG A 80 -7.39 -15.30 -13.67
N TYR A 81 -6.88 -14.14 -13.34
CA TYR A 81 -7.27 -13.29 -12.22
C TYR A 81 -8.18 -12.17 -12.70
N ASP A 82 -9.25 -11.90 -12.00
CA ASP A 82 -10.13 -10.78 -12.26
C ASP A 82 -9.66 -9.48 -11.60
N ARG A 83 -10.39 -8.39 -11.83
CA ARG A 83 -10.10 -7.06 -11.28
C ARG A 83 -10.09 -7.07 -9.75
N GLU A 84 -11.03 -7.75 -9.12
CA GLU A 84 -11.10 -7.82 -7.66
C GLU A 84 -9.89 -8.56 -7.08
N GLN A 85 -9.48 -9.65 -7.70
CA GLN A 85 -8.28 -10.39 -7.29
C GLN A 85 -7.01 -9.54 -7.45
N LEU A 86 -6.90 -8.75 -8.52
CA LEU A 86 -5.78 -7.81 -8.71
C LEU A 86 -5.76 -6.73 -7.62
N ALA A 87 -6.92 -6.13 -7.32
CA ALA A 87 -7.04 -5.13 -6.25
C ALA A 87 -6.70 -5.70 -4.88
N ARG A 88 -7.14 -6.92 -4.58
CA ARG A 88 -6.78 -7.63 -3.33
C ARG A 88 -5.27 -7.86 -3.24
N LEU A 89 -4.65 -8.31 -4.33
CA LEU A 89 -3.20 -8.53 -4.38
C LEU A 89 -2.42 -7.22 -4.18
N TYR A 90 -2.90 -6.12 -4.74
CA TYR A 90 -2.31 -4.80 -4.53
C TYR A 90 -2.33 -4.41 -3.03
N CYS A 91 -3.47 -4.56 -2.35
CA CYS A 91 -3.57 -4.33 -0.91
C CYS A 91 -2.64 -5.25 -0.10
N ILE A 92 -2.58 -6.54 -0.45
CA ILE A 92 -1.69 -7.52 0.23
C ILE A 92 -0.24 -7.08 0.08
N CYS A 93 0.18 -6.67 -1.12
CA CYS A 93 1.56 -6.25 -1.38
C CYS A 93 1.95 -4.98 -0.60
N LEU A 94 1.01 -4.07 -0.35
CA LEU A 94 1.24 -2.90 0.51
C LEU A 94 1.31 -3.29 2.00
N LEU A 95 0.34 -4.06 2.46
CA LEU A 95 0.17 -4.38 3.88
C LEU A 95 1.20 -5.39 4.42
N LYS A 96 1.73 -6.27 3.57
CA LYS A 96 2.71 -7.31 3.96
C LYS A 96 4.00 -6.75 4.57
N HIS A 97 4.31 -5.48 4.34
CA HIS A 97 5.48 -4.82 4.92
C HIS A 97 5.31 -4.51 6.41
N VAL A 98 4.09 -4.62 6.93
CA VAL A 98 3.75 -4.25 8.31
C VAL A 98 2.99 -5.36 9.04
N PHE A 99 2.16 -6.11 8.32
CA PHE A 99 1.24 -7.10 8.89
C PHE A 99 1.55 -8.51 8.38
N THR A 100 1.22 -9.50 9.19
CA THR A 100 1.23 -10.90 8.79
C THR A 100 0.09 -11.19 7.81
N ILE A 101 0.23 -12.24 7.03
CA ILE A 101 -0.80 -12.65 6.07
C ILE A 101 -2.14 -12.97 6.76
N SER A 102 -2.11 -13.51 7.97
CA SER A 102 -3.34 -13.76 8.75
C SER A 102 -4.04 -12.46 9.12
N GLU A 103 -3.29 -11.47 9.62
CA GLU A 103 -3.84 -10.15 9.96
C GLU A 103 -4.41 -9.44 8.72
N ILE A 104 -3.73 -9.52 7.57
CA ILE A 104 -4.23 -8.95 6.30
C ILE A 104 -5.56 -9.59 5.90
N ARG A 105 -5.67 -10.91 5.99
CA ARG A 105 -6.92 -11.62 5.71
C ARG A 105 -8.05 -11.14 6.63
N ASP A 106 -7.77 -11.00 7.92
CA ASP A 106 -8.76 -10.58 8.91
C ASP A 106 -9.19 -9.11 8.67
N LEU A 107 -8.24 -8.21 8.38
CA LEU A 107 -8.52 -6.82 7.99
C LEU A 107 -9.44 -6.76 6.76
N MET A 108 -9.12 -7.49 5.69
CA MET A 108 -9.95 -7.54 4.48
C MET A 108 -11.35 -8.10 4.76
N THR A 109 -11.43 -9.14 5.60
CA THR A 109 -12.70 -9.77 5.96
C THR A 109 -13.60 -8.81 6.72
N ILE A 110 -13.06 -8.05 7.68
CA ILE A 110 -13.82 -7.07 8.46
C ILE A 110 -14.40 -6.00 7.52
N GLN A 111 -13.59 -5.46 6.62
CA GLN A 111 -14.02 -4.42 5.69
C GLN A 111 -15.13 -4.91 4.74
N THR A 112 -14.97 -6.10 4.17
CA THR A 112 -15.91 -6.62 3.18
C THR A 112 -17.21 -7.17 3.77
N LYS A 113 -17.30 -7.35 5.08
CA LYS A 113 -18.56 -7.63 5.76
C LYS A 113 -19.51 -6.43 5.77
N THR A 114 -18.96 -5.23 5.81
CA THR A 114 -19.72 -3.98 5.98
C THR A 114 -19.88 -3.22 4.67
N TYR A 115 -18.88 -3.27 3.79
CA TYR A 115 -18.84 -2.48 2.56
C TYR A 115 -18.60 -3.36 1.33
N PRO A 116 -19.14 -3.01 0.15
CA PRO A 116 -18.73 -3.61 -1.12
C PRO A 116 -17.21 -3.44 -1.30
N PHE A 117 -16.55 -4.49 -1.81
CA PHE A 117 -15.09 -4.52 -1.89
C PHE A 117 -14.51 -3.32 -2.65
N GLU A 118 -15.09 -2.93 -3.77
CA GLU A 118 -14.65 -1.78 -4.56
C GLU A 118 -14.59 -0.48 -3.76
N LYS A 119 -15.62 -0.24 -2.92
CA LYS A 119 -15.67 0.95 -2.05
C LYS A 119 -14.63 0.88 -0.92
N ALA A 120 -14.48 -0.30 -0.31
CA ALA A 120 -13.48 -0.52 0.73
C ALA A 120 -12.06 -0.34 0.17
N TYR A 121 -11.81 -0.82 -1.05
CA TYR A 121 -10.53 -0.65 -1.76
C TYR A 121 -10.22 0.82 -2.03
N ASP A 122 -11.15 1.56 -2.65
CA ASP A 122 -10.95 2.97 -2.96
C ASP A 122 -10.77 3.82 -1.70
N TYR A 123 -11.50 3.49 -0.64
CA TYR A 123 -11.34 4.14 0.66
C TYR A 123 -9.93 3.90 1.24
N PHE A 124 -9.43 2.66 1.19
CA PHE A 124 -8.07 2.35 1.60
C PHE A 124 -7.04 3.15 0.78
N CYS A 125 -7.22 3.26 -0.53
CA CYS A 125 -6.35 4.05 -1.40
C CYS A 125 -6.31 5.52 -0.99
N VAL A 126 -7.46 6.13 -0.69
CA VAL A 126 -7.55 7.52 -0.22
C VAL A 126 -6.86 7.69 1.13
N GLU A 127 -7.09 6.79 2.08
CA GLU A 127 -6.44 6.84 3.39
C GLU A 127 -4.91 6.67 3.29
N LEU A 128 -4.42 5.80 2.40
CA LEU A 128 -2.98 5.64 2.17
C LEU A 128 -2.35 6.92 1.60
N GLU A 129 -2.95 7.54 0.59
CA GLU A 129 -2.47 8.80 0.02
C GLU A 129 -2.43 9.92 1.07
N LYS A 130 -3.45 10.02 1.91
CA LYS A 130 -3.49 10.96 3.04
C LYS A 130 -2.45 10.65 4.11
N ALA A 131 -2.23 9.37 4.41
CA ALA A 131 -1.20 8.95 5.34
C ALA A 131 0.20 9.30 4.83
N LEU A 132 0.47 9.11 3.52
CA LEU A 132 1.71 9.53 2.88
C LEU A 132 1.87 11.05 2.94
N GLN A 133 0.83 11.79 2.61
CA GLN A 133 0.84 13.26 2.71
C GLN A 133 1.17 13.74 4.13
N ALA A 134 0.50 13.20 5.14
CA ALA A 134 0.73 13.56 6.53
C ALA A 134 2.16 13.20 6.99
N THR A 135 2.62 12.00 6.64
CA THR A 135 3.92 11.48 7.08
C THR A 135 5.09 12.20 6.41
N PHE A 136 5.04 12.42 5.10
CA PHE A 136 6.15 12.96 4.34
C PHE A 136 6.14 14.49 4.20
N SER A 137 4.97 15.15 4.25
CA SER A 137 4.86 16.61 4.14
C SER A 137 4.89 17.28 5.51
N THR A 138 3.81 17.09 6.29
CA THR A 138 3.60 17.80 7.55
C THR A 138 4.29 17.12 8.74
N ARG A 139 4.68 15.86 8.60
CA ARG A 139 5.15 14.98 9.68
C ARG A 139 4.14 14.89 10.82
N ASP A 140 2.87 15.01 10.48
CA ASP A 140 1.77 14.83 11.40
C ASP A 140 1.36 13.36 11.44
N PHE A 141 1.94 12.65 12.41
CA PHE A 141 1.67 11.23 12.60
C PHE A 141 0.28 10.95 13.20
N SER A 142 -0.48 11.99 13.51
CA SER A 142 -1.85 11.91 14.04
C SER A 142 -2.91 12.42 13.07
N ALA A 143 -2.58 12.56 11.79
CA ALA A 143 -3.46 13.14 10.77
C ALA A 143 -4.93 12.65 10.84
N PRO A 144 -5.92 13.52 10.66
CA PRO A 144 -7.34 13.18 10.84
C PRO A 144 -7.87 12.23 9.77
N SER A 145 -8.85 11.39 10.11
CA SER A 145 -9.52 10.48 9.18
C SER A 145 -10.28 11.22 8.09
N SER A 146 -10.35 10.63 6.91
CA SER A 146 -11.21 11.09 5.82
C SER A 146 -12.64 10.54 5.90
N ALA A 147 -12.90 9.65 6.84
CA ALA A 147 -14.22 9.05 7.00
C ALA A 147 -15.26 10.12 7.34
N SER A 148 -16.40 10.10 6.66
CA SER A 148 -17.55 10.94 7.00
C SER A 148 -18.15 10.59 8.37
N ARG A 149 -17.96 9.33 8.79
CA ARG A 149 -18.31 8.81 10.10
C ARG A 149 -17.20 7.88 10.59
N VAL A 150 -16.74 8.11 11.81
CA VAL A 150 -15.76 7.23 12.45
C VAL A 150 -16.46 5.94 12.89
N THR A 151 -15.97 4.81 12.41
CA THR A 151 -16.41 3.46 12.79
C THR A 151 -15.18 2.61 13.09
N PRO A 152 -15.31 1.48 13.82
CA PRO A 152 -14.17 0.58 14.04
C PRO A 152 -13.49 0.13 12.74
N GLU A 153 -14.27 -0.10 11.67
CA GLU A 153 -13.73 -0.47 10.36
C GLU A 153 -12.92 0.68 9.75
N SER A 154 -13.42 1.92 9.81
CA SER A 154 -12.69 3.09 9.28
C SER A 154 -11.42 3.38 10.08
N GLU A 155 -11.44 3.15 11.39
CA GLU A 155 -10.25 3.29 12.24
C GLU A 155 -9.19 2.24 11.91
N LEU A 156 -9.58 0.99 11.64
CA LEU A 156 -8.66 -0.08 11.21
C LEU A 156 -8.01 0.25 9.86
N VAL A 157 -8.78 0.73 8.87
CA VAL A 157 -8.22 1.15 7.57
C VAL A 157 -7.22 2.27 7.75
N ARG A 158 -7.60 3.30 8.52
CA ARG A 158 -6.73 4.43 8.80
C ARG A 158 -5.43 4.02 9.49
N SER A 159 -5.53 3.23 10.56
CA SER A 159 -4.37 2.73 11.31
C SER A 159 -3.45 1.91 10.40
N SER A 160 -4.03 1.06 9.55
CA SER A 160 -3.27 0.25 8.59
C SER A 160 -2.55 1.12 7.56
N ALA A 161 -3.22 2.12 7.01
CA ALA A 161 -2.64 3.06 6.05
C ALA A 161 -1.48 3.88 6.66
N LEU A 162 -1.65 4.39 7.88
CA LEU A 162 -0.60 5.09 8.61
C LEU A 162 0.59 4.19 8.90
N SER A 163 0.35 2.93 9.28
CA SER A 163 1.42 1.96 9.53
C SER A 163 2.28 1.72 8.28
N VAL A 164 1.66 1.60 7.10
CA VAL A 164 2.39 1.49 5.82
C VAL A 164 3.18 2.76 5.52
N ALA A 165 2.58 3.95 5.69
CA ALA A 165 3.26 5.22 5.44
C ALA A 165 4.44 5.44 6.39
N HIS A 166 4.31 5.13 7.67
CA HIS A 166 5.39 5.20 8.65
C HIS A 166 6.50 4.20 8.36
N ARG A 167 6.16 2.97 7.96
CA ARG A 167 7.13 1.96 7.54
C ARG A 167 7.95 2.46 6.35
N LEU A 168 7.27 2.99 5.32
CA LEU A 168 7.92 3.60 4.16
C LEU A 168 8.85 4.76 4.57
N PHE A 169 8.37 5.66 5.41
CA PHE A 169 9.17 6.78 5.91
C PHE A 169 10.44 6.29 6.58
N THR A 170 10.32 5.37 7.54
CA THR A 170 11.46 4.81 8.27
C THR A 170 12.44 4.13 7.32
N GLU A 171 11.97 3.27 6.42
CA GLU A 171 12.81 2.54 5.46
C GLU A 171 13.58 3.50 4.55
N LYS A 172 12.88 4.48 3.96
CA LYS A 172 13.49 5.45 3.04
C LYS A 172 14.52 6.34 3.73
N PHE A 173 14.21 6.81 4.93
CA PHE A 173 15.16 7.64 5.67
C PHE A 173 16.34 6.85 6.23
N LEU A 174 16.18 5.57 6.57
CA LEU A 174 17.29 4.69 6.89
C LEU A 174 18.24 4.48 5.69
N GLN A 175 17.69 4.36 4.47
CA GLN A 175 18.50 4.28 3.25
C GLN A 175 19.29 5.57 2.99
N LEU A 176 18.73 6.76 3.31
CA LEU A 176 19.39 8.05 3.13
C LEU A 176 20.41 8.37 4.21
N TYR A 177 20.19 7.94 5.44
CA TYR A 177 20.99 8.26 6.61
C TYR A 177 21.64 7.01 7.24
N GLY A 178 21.50 5.84 6.61
CA GLY A 178 22.15 4.62 7.05
C GLY A 178 23.67 4.79 7.08
N LEU A 179 24.31 4.16 8.02
CA LEU A 179 25.78 4.14 8.08
C LEU A 179 26.26 3.40 6.83
N GLU A 180 27.07 4.06 6.01
CA GLU A 180 27.90 3.38 5.02
C GLU A 180 28.87 2.50 5.82
N ASP A 181 28.86 1.19 5.54
CA ASP A 181 29.83 0.23 6.12
C ASP A 181 31.24 0.47 5.59
#